data_b8bdbce8ae5ed05cd40faa7ad4bda41b
#
_entry.id   b8bdbce8ae5ed05cd40faa7ad4bda41b
#
_cell.length_a   1.000
_cell.length_b   1.000
_cell.length_c   1.000
_cell.angle_alpha   90.00
_cell.angle_beta   90.00
_cell.angle_gamma   90.00
#
_symmetry.space_group_name_H-M   'P 1'
#
loop_
_entity.id
_entity.type
_entity.pdbx_description
1 polymer ?
#
loop_
_entity_poly.entity_id
_entity_poly.type
_entity_poly.pdbx_seq_one_letter_code
_entity_poly.pdbx_strand_id
1 'polypeptide(L)'
;MIMAFQGKLPKIDPTVFIAESAMVIGDVEIGSGSNVWFQAIIRGDVNYIRIGSNCTIQDACVLHVEEDLHPLILEDEVALGHRVVVHGCRIKRGSLIGIGAIILEGAEIGEESIVGAGSVVTPRTIIPPRTLSLGSPAKPVRPLEEKDIRMIQQVVRNYQDLQKIYQREKGRDT
;
A
#
# COMPACT_ATOMS: atom_id res chain seq x y z
N MET A 1 -1.17 -6.25 15.56
CA MET A 1 -0.72 -5.48 16.77
C MET A 1 -0.58 -4.01 16.38
N ILE A 2 -1.14 -3.09 17.20
CA ILE A 2 -0.94 -1.64 17.05
C ILE A 2 -0.03 -1.20 18.18
N MET A 3 1.06 -0.48 17.88
CA MET A 3 2.10 -0.13 18.86
C MET A 3 2.53 1.33 18.72
N ALA A 4 2.60 2.04 19.84
CA ALA A 4 3.20 3.37 19.88
C ALA A 4 4.73 3.27 19.77
N PHE A 5 5.35 4.26 19.16
CA PHE A 5 6.79 4.45 19.15
C PHE A 5 7.12 5.91 19.47
N GLN A 6 7.98 6.15 20.44
CA GLN A 6 8.36 7.50 20.93
C GLN A 6 7.14 8.42 21.17
N GLY A 7 6.09 7.89 21.80
CA GLY A 7 4.87 8.63 22.12
C GLY A 7 3.89 8.84 20.95
N LYS A 8 4.22 8.42 19.73
CA LYS A 8 3.33 8.47 18.58
C LYS A 8 2.58 7.15 18.43
N LEU A 9 1.26 7.19 18.58
CA LEU A 9 0.36 6.05 18.36
C LEU A 9 -0.27 6.16 16.98
N PRO A 10 -0.37 5.07 16.21
CA PRO A 10 -1.06 5.07 14.93
C PRO A 10 -2.50 5.61 15.03
N LYS A 11 -2.86 6.49 14.09
CA LYS A 11 -4.22 7.02 13.91
C LYS A 11 -4.90 6.24 12.79
N ILE A 12 -5.90 5.45 13.15
CA ILE A 12 -6.55 4.53 12.22
C ILE A 12 -8.04 4.84 12.22
N ASP A 13 -8.61 5.08 11.03
CA ASP A 13 -10.04 5.29 10.90
C ASP A 13 -10.82 4.05 11.39
N PRO A 14 -11.94 4.20 12.12
CA PRO A 14 -12.70 3.07 12.66
C PRO A 14 -13.22 2.06 11.63
N THR A 15 -13.30 2.44 10.36
CA THR A 15 -13.75 1.56 9.27
C THR A 15 -12.66 0.68 8.68
N VAL A 16 -11.39 0.89 9.10
CA VAL A 16 -10.25 0.13 8.60
C VAL A 16 -10.26 -1.30 9.13
N PHE A 17 -10.06 -2.26 8.24
CA PHE A 17 -9.81 -3.64 8.63
C PHE A 17 -8.31 -3.86 8.86
N ILE A 18 -7.95 -4.40 10.02
CA ILE A 18 -6.58 -4.84 10.31
C ILE A 18 -6.62 -6.29 10.74
N ALA A 19 -5.96 -7.15 9.97
CA ALA A 19 -5.78 -8.56 10.34
C ALA A 19 -5.00 -8.68 11.64
N GLU A 20 -5.32 -9.66 12.46
CA GLU A 20 -4.75 -9.81 13.82
C GLU A 20 -3.23 -10.00 13.84
N SER A 21 -2.67 -10.62 12.78
CA SER A 21 -1.22 -10.80 12.63
C SER A 21 -0.50 -9.63 11.96
N ALA A 22 -1.21 -8.58 11.56
CA ALA A 22 -0.59 -7.37 11.03
C ALA A 22 0.00 -6.49 12.15
N MET A 23 1.04 -5.73 11.83
CA MET A 23 1.68 -4.79 12.75
C MET A 23 1.63 -3.37 12.20
N VAL A 24 1.17 -2.41 13.03
CA VAL A 24 1.16 -0.97 12.71
C VAL A 24 1.85 -0.23 13.84
N ILE A 25 2.93 0.49 13.54
CA ILE A 25 3.86 1.01 14.55
C ILE A 25 4.18 2.49 14.26
N GLY A 26 4.09 3.33 15.31
CA GLY A 26 4.61 4.70 15.30
C GLY A 26 3.72 5.73 14.59
N ASP A 27 4.34 6.67 13.88
CA ASP A 27 3.66 7.78 13.18
C ASP A 27 3.01 7.32 11.88
N VAL A 28 1.87 6.64 12.00
CA VAL A 28 1.09 6.10 10.89
C VAL A 28 -0.33 6.65 10.94
N GLU A 29 -0.84 7.10 9.78
CA GLU A 29 -2.26 7.41 9.62
C GLU A 29 -2.85 6.56 8.50
N ILE A 30 -4.04 5.97 8.71
CA ILE A 30 -4.74 5.12 7.74
C ILE A 30 -6.17 5.62 7.56
N GLY A 31 -6.50 5.99 6.33
CA GLY A 31 -7.81 6.53 5.93
C GLY A 31 -8.90 5.46 5.82
N SER A 32 -10.14 5.95 5.77
CA SER A 32 -11.37 5.14 5.81
C SER A 32 -11.45 4.08 4.72
N GLY A 33 -12.07 2.94 5.03
CA GLY A 33 -12.31 1.83 4.10
C GLY A 33 -11.06 1.07 3.67
N SER A 34 -9.88 1.43 4.18
CA SER A 34 -8.64 0.73 3.88
C SER A 34 -8.55 -0.61 4.62
N ASN A 35 -7.72 -1.53 4.10
CA ASN A 35 -7.56 -2.84 4.71
C ASN A 35 -6.09 -3.29 4.72
N VAL A 36 -5.68 -3.86 5.85
CA VAL A 36 -4.32 -4.35 6.12
C VAL A 36 -4.40 -5.83 6.45
N TRP A 37 -3.81 -6.64 5.60
CA TRP A 37 -3.94 -8.10 5.64
C TRP A 37 -2.86 -8.78 6.47
N PHE A 38 -2.92 -10.11 6.50
CA PHE A 38 -2.12 -10.91 7.42
C PHE A 38 -0.62 -10.72 7.23
N GLN A 39 0.11 -10.60 8.35
CA GLN A 39 1.56 -10.43 8.42
C GLN A 39 2.10 -9.15 7.73
N ALA A 40 1.24 -8.22 7.33
CA ALA A 40 1.72 -6.93 6.85
C ALA A 40 2.35 -6.13 8.00
N ILE A 41 3.45 -5.43 7.72
CA ILE A 41 4.17 -4.59 8.66
C ILE A 41 4.20 -3.15 8.14
N ILE A 42 3.66 -2.23 8.92
CA ILE A 42 3.63 -0.80 8.63
C ILE A 42 4.35 -0.09 9.77
N ARG A 43 5.58 0.41 9.51
CA ARG A 43 6.43 0.95 10.56
C ARG A 43 6.90 2.38 10.25
N GLY A 44 6.26 3.36 10.92
CA GLY A 44 6.59 4.78 10.86
C GLY A 44 7.34 5.23 12.12
N ASP A 45 8.56 4.75 12.32
CA ASP A 45 9.38 5.02 13.50
C ASP A 45 10.36 6.19 13.33
N VAL A 46 11.04 6.27 12.18
CA VAL A 46 12.02 7.34 11.89
C VAL A 46 11.48 8.45 10.98
N ASN A 47 10.31 8.24 10.40
CA ASN A 47 9.54 9.22 9.62
C ASN A 47 8.07 8.80 9.62
N TYR A 48 7.19 9.56 8.97
CA TYR A 48 5.76 9.26 8.97
C TYR A 48 5.29 8.44 7.77
N ILE A 49 4.21 7.67 7.96
CA ILE A 49 3.47 6.98 6.91
C ILE A 49 2.05 7.53 6.85
N ARG A 50 1.58 7.86 5.66
CA ARG A 50 0.20 8.29 5.40
C ARG A 50 -0.41 7.41 4.33
N ILE A 51 -1.49 6.75 4.69
CA ILE A 51 -2.26 5.86 3.82
C ILE A 51 -3.64 6.46 3.66
N GLY A 52 -4.02 6.73 2.43
CA GLY A 52 -5.33 7.29 2.05
C GLY A 52 -6.49 6.35 2.30
N SER A 53 -7.63 6.71 1.77
CA SER A 53 -8.86 5.92 1.88
C SER A 53 -8.93 4.81 0.84
N ASN A 54 -9.64 3.73 1.17
CA ASN A 54 -9.87 2.57 0.29
C ASN A 54 -8.60 1.90 -0.23
N CYS A 55 -7.48 2.01 0.49
CA CYS A 55 -6.24 1.32 0.15
C CYS A 55 -6.29 -0.15 0.57
N THR A 56 -5.63 -1.00 -0.22
CA THR A 56 -5.49 -2.43 0.08
C THR A 56 -4.02 -2.78 0.27
N ILE A 57 -3.62 -3.19 1.47
CA ILE A 57 -2.27 -3.65 1.80
C ILE A 57 -2.34 -5.16 2.03
N GLN A 58 -1.98 -5.95 1.01
CA GLN A 58 -2.14 -7.39 1.05
C GLN A 58 -1.10 -8.08 1.95
N ASP A 59 -1.23 -9.41 2.06
CA ASP A 59 -0.47 -10.20 3.01
C ASP A 59 1.04 -10.04 2.86
N ALA A 60 1.73 -9.98 4.01
CA ALA A 60 3.18 -9.91 4.14
C ALA A 60 3.84 -8.70 3.44
N CYS A 61 3.09 -7.62 3.18
CA CYS A 61 3.66 -6.36 2.73
C CYS A 61 4.51 -5.72 3.82
N VAL A 62 5.60 -5.05 3.41
CA VAL A 62 6.46 -4.26 4.30
C VAL A 62 6.46 -2.80 3.85
N LEU A 63 5.97 -1.92 4.73
CA LEU A 63 5.90 -0.48 4.53
C LEU A 63 6.82 0.21 5.54
N HIS A 64 7.86 0.86 5.05
CA HIS A 64 8.81 1.58 5.89
C HIS A 64 9.20 2.93 5.27
N VAL A 65 10.00 3.69 5.97
CA VAL A 65 10.35 5.08 5.67
C VAL A 65 11.86 5.28 5.75
N GLU A 66 12.36 6.31 5.06
CA GLU A 66 13.73 6.78 5.22
C GLU A 66 13.77 7.91 6.25
N GLU A 67 14.79 7.89 7.09
CA GLU A 67 14.99 8.91 8.13
C GLU A 67 15.11 10.30 7.51
N ASP A 68 14.37 11.27 8.04
CA ASP A 68 14.35 12.70 7.71
C ASP A 68 14.00 13.08 6.25
N LEU A 69 14.24 12.22 5.25
CA LEU A 69 14.16 12.60 3.85
C LEU A 69 12.87 12.15 3.17
N HIS A 70 12.57 10.86 3.21
CA HIS A 70 11.48 10.30 2.42
C HIS A 70 10.45 9.59 3.30
N PRO A 71 9.32 10.27 3.63
CA PRO A 71 8.15 9.61 4.21
C PRO A 71 7.50 8.67 3.20
N LEU A 72 6.62 7.81 3.66
CA LEU A 72 5.82 6.98 2.79
C LEU A 72 4.40 7.53 2.66
N ILE A 73 3.97 7.75 1.43
CA ILE A 73 2.62 8.24 1.13
C ILE A 73 1.96 7.31 0.11
N LEU A 74 0.87 6.69 0.52
CA LEU A 74 -0.09 6.04 -0.37
C LEU A 74 -1.31 6.94 -0.46
N GLU A 75 -1.63 7.42 -1.65
CA GLU A 75 -2.87 8.17 -1.88
C GLU A 75 -4.08 7.22 -1.89
N ASP A 76 -5.28 7.72 -2.12
CA ASP A 76 -6.49 6.92 -2.08
C ASP A 76 -6.50 5.79 -3.14
N GLU A 77 -7.20 4.71 -2.85
CA GLU A 77 -7.45 3.61 -3.78
C GLU A 77 -6.18 2.90 -4.28
N VAL A 78 -5.07 3.00 -3.55
CA VAL A 78 -3.83 2.26 -3.86
C VAL A 78 -3.96 0.81 -3.43
N ALA A 79 -3.57 -0.12 -4.34
CA ALA A 79 -3.51 -1.55 -4.03
C ALA A 79 -2.06 -2.05 -4.05
N LEU A 80 -1.60 -2.57 -2.92
CA LEU A 80 -0.33 -3.30 -2.80
C LEU A 80 -0.60 -4.80 -2.82
N GLY A 81 -0.09 -5.49 -3.82
CA GLY A 81 -0.16 -6.95 -3.94
C GLY A 81 0.65 -7.65 -2.83
N HIS A 82 0.41 -8.94 -2.65
CA HIS A 82 1.11 -9.72 -1.62
C HIS A 82 2.63 -9.55 -1.66
N ARG A 83 3.26 -9.42 -0.50
CA ARG A 83 4.72 -9.33 -0.34
C ARG A 83 5.38 -8.12 -1.03
N VAL A 84 4.62 -7.06 -1.28
CA VAL A 84 5.18 -5.80 -1.77
C VAL A 84 6.02 -5.15 -0.67
N VAL A 85 7.16 -4.60 -1.05
CA VAL A 85 8.00 -3.77 -0.19
C VAL A 85 7.98 -2.34 -0.71
N VAL A 86 7.59 -1.38 0.13
CA VAL A 86 7.64 0.05 -0.20
C VAL A 86 8.42 0.79 0.89
N HIS A 87 9.40 1.57 0.46
CA HIS A 87 10.31 2.26 1.35
C HIS A 87 10.46 3.73 0.95
N GLY A 88 9.98 4.65 1.82
CA GLY A 88 10.16 6.10 1.65
C GLY A 88 9.77 6.63 0.27
N CYS A 89 8.59 6.32 -0.24
CA CYS A 89 8.15 6.66 -1.60
C CYS A 89 6.74 7.25 -1.63
N ARG A 90 6.32 7.72 -2.79
CA ARG A 90 4.95 8.19 -3.01
C ARG A 90 4.26 7.37 -4.10
N ILE A 91 3.10 6.82 -3.77
CA ILE A 91 2.24 6.09 -4.73
C ILE A 91 0.95 6.86 -4.87
N LYS A 92 0.68 7.35 -6.07
CA LYS A 92 -0.48 8.18 -6.36
C LYS A 92 -1.74 7.34 -6.53
N ARG A 93 -2.87 8.03 -6.44
CA ARG A 93 -4.21 7.47 -6.42
C ARG A 93 -4.47 6.41 -7.48
N GLY A 94 -5.22 5.39 -7.12
CA GLY A 94 -5.70 4.36 -8.04
C GLY A 94 -4.60 3.51 -8.67
N SER A 95 -3.41 3.43 -8.07
CA SER A 95 -2.30 2.64 -8.62
C SER A 95 -2.24 1.24 -8.01
N LEU A 96 -1.77 0.28 -8.81
CA LEU A 96 -1.57 -1.12 -8.40
C LEU A 96 -0.09 -1.48 -8.42
N ILE A 97 0.42 -1.93 -7.29
CA ILE A 97 1.75 -2.48 -7.15
C ILE A 97 1.63 -4.00 -7.12
N GLY A 98 2.17 -4.66 -8.13
CA GLY A 98 2.07 -6.11 -8.32
C GLY A 98 2.80 -6.92 -7.26
N ILE A 99 2.39 -8.18 -7.11
CA ILE A 99 2.90 -9.12 -6.11
C ILE A 99 4.43 -9.13 -6.09
N GLY A 100 5.02 -8.98 -4.90
CA GLY A 100 6.47 -9.05 -4.69
C GLY A 100 7.29 -7.93 -5.31
N ALA A 101 6.66 -6.85 -5.81
CA ALA A 101 7.39 -5.69 -6.30
C ALA A 101 8.04 -4.89 -5.16
N ILE A 102 9.12 -4.17 -5.47
CA ILE A 102 9.88 -3.35 -4.53
C ILE A 102 9.92 -1.91 -5.06
N ILE A 103 9.52 -0.95 -4.22
CA ILE A 103 9.57 0.48 -4.53
C ILE A 103 10.48 1.15 -3.52
N LEU A 104 11.55 1.79 -4.00
CA LEU A 104 12.58 2.36 -3.14
C LEU A 104 12.42 3.87 -2.93
N GLU A 105 13.25 4.40 -2.03
CA GLU A 105 13.16 5.75 -1.49
C GLU A 105 13.19 6.85 -2.57
N GLY A 106 12.35 7.86 -2.36
CA GLY A 106 12.20 8.99 -3.29
C GLY A 106 11.54 8.63 -4.62
N ALA A 107 11.14 7.37 -4.84
CA ALA A 107 10.40 7.01 -6.03
C ALA A 107 8.96 7.53 -5.99
N GLU A 108 8.43 7.87 -7.17
CA GLU A 108 7.05 8.31 -7.34
C GLU A 108 6.35 7.46 -8.39
N ILE A 109 5.22 6.85 -8.02
CA ILE A 109 4.36 6.12 -8.95
C ILE A 109 3.21 7.03 -9.33
N GLY A 110 3.07 7.30 -10.64
CA GLY A 110 2.02 8.15 -11.20
C GLY A 110 0.63 7.55 -10.97
N GLU A 111 -0.37 8.43 -11.02
CA GLU A 111 -1.78 8.08 -10.82
C GLU A 111 -2.25 6.99 -11.80
N GLU A 112 -3.13 6.09 -11.32
CA GLU A 112 -3.73 5.02 -12.11
C GLU A 112 -2.68 4.16 -12.87
N SER A 113 -1.51 3.92 -12.27
CA SER A 113 -0.42 3.15 -12.90
C SER A 113 -0.30 1.74 -12.33
N ILE A 114 0.34 0.87 -13.08
CA ILE A 114 0.65 -0.50 -12.66
C ILE A 114 2.16 -0.70 -12.65
N VAL A 115 2.70 -1.10 -11.51
CA VAL A 115 4.02 -1.72 -11.41
C VAL A 115 3.81 -3.22 -11.38
N GLY A 116 4.35 -3.95 -12.35
CA GLY A 116 4.11 -5.40 -12.45
C GLY A 116 4.78 -6.22 -11.36
N ALA A 117 4.32 -7.45 -11.19
CA ALA A 117 4.82 -8.35 -10.16
C ALA A 117 6.33 -8.57 -10.25
N GLY A 118 7.01 -8.62 -9.10
CA GLY A 118 8.46 -8.82 -9.00
C GLY A 118 9.33 -7.69 -9.55
N SER A 119 8.75 -6.56 -9.94
CA SER A 119 9.51 -5.42 -10.47
C SER A 119 10.21 -4.64 -9.35
N VAL A 120 11.32 -3.97 -9.68
CA VAL A 120 12.06 -3.10 -8.75
C VAL A 120 12.10 -1.69 -9.28
N VAL A 121 11.39 -0.76 -8.62
CA VAL A 121 11.47 0.67 -8.89
C VAL A 121 12.60 1.24 -8.04
N THR A 122 13.70 1.62 -8.70
CA THR A 122 14.92 2.11 -8.05
C THR A 122 14.72 3.52 -7.45
N PRO A 123 15.62 3.93 -6.52
CA PRO A 123 15.49 5.23 -5.85
C PRO A 123 15.28 6.41 -6.81
N ARG A 124 14.43 7.35 -6.40
CA ARG A 124 14.11 8.59 -7.13
C ARG A 124 13.58 8.40 -8.56
N THR A 125 13.15 7.20 -8.90
CA THR A 125 12.54 6.92 -10.20
C THR A 125 11.09 7.43 -10.22
N ILE A 126 10.72 8.11 -11.32
CA ILE A 126 9.35 8.57 -11.55
C ILE A 126 8.72 7.67 -12.60
N ILE A 127 7.67 6.95 -12.23
CA ILE A 127 6.80 6.21 -13.15
C ILE A 127 5.68 7.17 -13.60
N PRO A 128 5.49 7.36 -14.92
CA PRO A 128 4.45 8.24 -15.44
C PRO A 128 3.04 7.73 -15.09
N PRO A 129 2.03 8.62 -15.02
CA PRO A 129 0.65 8.20 -14.79
C PRO A 129 0.14 7.31 -15.92
N ARG A 130 -0.85 6.47 -15.62
CA ARG A 130 -1.56 5.57 -16.55
C ARG A 130 -0.60 4.70 -17.37
N THR A 131 0.42 4.14 -16.72
CA THR A 131 1.50 3.39 -17.38
C THR A 131 1.68 2.02 -16.70
N LEU A 132 1.87 0.98 -17.53
CA LEU A 132 2.40 -0.30 -17.08
C LEU A 132 3.93 -0.24 -17.08
N SER A 133 4.55 -0.51 -15.94
CA SER A 133 6.00 -0.59 -15.78
C SER A 133 6.42 -1.96 -15.28
N LEU A 134 7.45 -2.55 -15.87
CA LEU A 134 7.94 -3.90 -15.57
C LEU A 134 9.45 -3.93 -15.47
N GLY A 135 9.98 -4.92 -14.74
CA GLY A 135 11.40 -5.28 -14.74
C GLY A 135 12.17 -4.84 -13.50
N SER A 136 13.46 -5.14 -13.50
CA SER A 136 14.44 -4.75 -12.49
C SER A 136 15.71 -4.23 -13.18
N PRO A 137 15.88 -2.90 -13.28
CA PRO A 137 14.98 -1.83 -12.85
C PRO A 137 13.69 -1.75 -13.67
N ALA A 138 12.59 -1.36 -13.01
CA ALA A 138 11.30 -1.19 -13.68
C ALA A 138 11.34 -0.05 -14.71
N LYS A 139 10.78 -0.31 -15.89
CA LYS A 139 10.69 0.66 -16.99
C LYS A 139 9.25 0.71 -17.51
N PRO A 140 8.78 1.89 -17.97
CA PRO A 140 7.53 2.00 -18.68
C PRO A 140 7.53 1.10 -19.93
N VAL A 141 6.49 0.28 -20.09
CA VAL A 141 6.34 -0.67 -21.19
C VAL A 141 5.26 -0.23 -22.18
N ARG A 142 4.13 0.24 -21.64
CA ARG A 142 3.00 0.74 -22.44
C ARG A 142 2.07 1.62 -21.62
N PRO A 143 1.29 2.49 -22.25
CA PRO A 143 0.14 3.12 -21.61
C PRO A 143 -0.88 2.08 -21.12
N LEU A 144 -1.64 2.42 -20.07
CA LEU A 144 -2.79 1.61 -19.65
C LEU A 144 -4.00 1.89 -20.51
N GLU A 145 -4.75 0.84 -20.78
CA GLU A 145 -6.08 0.90 -21.40
C GLU A 145 -7.17 0.93 -20.31
N GLU A 146 -8.40 1.29 -20.69
CA GLU A 146 -9.54 1.31 -19.76
C GLU A 146 -9.80 -0.06 -19.10
N LYS A 147 -9.47 -1.17 -19.75
CA LYS A 147 -9.57 -2.51 -19.14
C LYS A 147 -8.60 -2.69 -17.96
N ASP A 148 -7.40 -2.10 -18.05
CA ASP A 148 -6.39 -2.16 -16.98
C ASP A 148 -6.87 -1.35 -15.77
N ILE A 149 -7.43 -0.16 -15.99
CA ILE A 149 -8.00 0.69 -14.93
C ILE A 149 -9.16 -0.03 -14.23
N ARG A 150 -10.07 -0.64 -15.00
CA ARG A 150 -11.16 -1.44 -14.42
C ARG A 150 -10.65 -2.62 -13.59
N MET A 151 -9.54 -3.24 -14.01
CA MET A 151 -8.91 -4.32 -13.25
C MET A 151 -8.38 -3.81 -11.90
N ILE A 152 -7.70 -2.67 -11.86
CA ILE A 152 -7.22 -2.07 -10.60
C ILE A 152 -8.40 -1.83 -9.66
N GLN A 153 -9.45 -1.17 -10.14
CA GLN A 153 -10.64 -0.88 -9.36
C GLN A 153 -11.33 -2.16 -8.85
N GLN A 154 -11.32 -3.23 -9.66
CA GLN A 154 -11.89 -4.50 -9.25
C GLN A 154 -11.07 -5.15 -8.13
N VAL A 155 -9.74 -5.07 -8.17
CA VAL A 155 -8.88 -5.53 -7.08
C VAL A 155 -9.25 -4.83 -5.77
N VAL A 156 -9.34 -3.51 -5.77
CA VAL A 156 -9.73 -2.73 -4.58
C VAL A 156 -11.11 -3.17 -4.06
N ARG A 157 -12.12 -3.24 -4.94
CA ARG A 157 -13.48 -3.68 -4.55
C ARG A 157 -13.50 -5.08 -3.97
N ASN A 158 -12.79 -6.02 -4.58
CA ASN A 158 -12.73 -7.41 -4.10
C ASN A 158 -12.22 -7.48 -2.65
N TYR A 159 -11.19 -6.72 -2.32
CA TYR A 159 -10.64 -6.69 -0.97
C TYR A 159 -11.53 -5.93 0.03
N GLN A 160 -12.25 -4.91 -0.41
CA GLN A 160 -13.28 -4.27 0.40
C GLN A 160 -14.45 -5.20 0.73
N ASP A 161 -14.84 -6.07 -0.19
CA ASP A 161 -15.90 -7.04 0.06
C ASP A 161 -15.39 -8.21 0.94
N LEU A 162 -14.16 -8.64 0.70
CA LEU A 162 -13.53 -9.70 1.48
C LEU A 162 -13.33 -9.27 2.95
N GLN A 163 -12.92 -8.03 3.23
CA GLN A 163 -12.79 -7.53 4.60
C GLN A 163 -14.12 -7.60 5.37
N LYS A 164 -15.26 -7.32 4.72
CA LYS A 164 -16.58 -7.42 5.35
C LYS A 164 -16.90 -8.85 5.78
N ILE A 165 -16.47 -9.84 5.00
CA ILE A 165 -16.62 -11.25 5.34
C ILE A 165 -15.79 -11.58 6.58
N TYR A 166 -14.50 -11.22 6.58
CA TYR A 166 -13.62 -11.45 7.74
C TYR A 166 -14.11 -10.76 9.02
N GLN A 167 -14.62 -9.54 8.91
CA GLN A 167 -15.19 -8.82 10.05
C GLN A 167 -16.44 -9.51 10.64
N ARG A 168 -17.29 -10.11 9.79
CA ARG A 168 -18.47 -10.88 10.22
C ARG A 168 -18.10 -12.20 10.90
N GLU A 169 -17.14 -12.92 10.35
CA GLU A 169 -16.67 -14.17 10.94
C GLU A 169 -16.03 -13.93 12.32
N LYS A 170 -15.19 -12.89 12.46
CA LYS A 170 -14.58 -12.51 13.74
C LYS A 170 -15.62 -12.15 14.81
N GLY A 171 -16.77 -11.58 14.44
CA GLY A 171 -17.88 -11.28 15.36
C GLY A 171 -18.74 -12.50 15.73
N ARG A 172 -18.51 -13.65 15.10
CA ARG A 172 -19.20 -14.92 15.44
C ARG A 172 -18.41 -15.79 16.42
N ASP A 173 -17.11 -15.55 16.51
CA ASP A 173 -16.21 -16.32 17.40
C ASP A 173 -16.07 -15.68 18.81
N THR A 174 -16.82 -14.61 19.07
CA THR A 174 -16.90 -13.91 20.39
C THR A 174 -18.29 -14.04 20.97
#